data_a8dfa58c25f41d2438729785c96f27ea
#
_entry.id   a8dfa58c25f41d2438729785c96f27ea
#
_cell.length_a   1.000
_cell.length_b   1.000
_cell.length_c   1.000
_cell.angle_alpha   90.00
_cell.angle_beta   90.00
_cell.angle_gamma   90.00
#
_symmetry.space_group_name_H-M   'P 1'
#
loop_
_entity.id
_entity.type
_entity.pdbx_description
1 polymer ?
#
loop_
_entity_poly.entity_id
_entity_poly.type
_entity_poly.pdbx_seq_one_letter_code
_entity_poly.pdbx_strand_id
1 'polypeptide(L)'
;MINRIKITIVLLFAVLSASVGKAQEDYRFDIGGGIGMTGYLGDANTANLWSRPGFDAELLFRYLPNPRWGIKTNFYVGSLGGDSAKMTNVFPDGKTFKFSTTFFELGELVEFNFFNYGIGETYRHLKRISPYIAAGLGVTAWSVGGKFGAALNIPLGVGGKYKLSERWNLGFEFLMKKTFSDKLDGAELADPLGIKSSFMKNTDWYSTMSVTISYEFSKRCAACNYKD
;
A
#
# COMPACT_ATOMS: atom_id res chain seq x y z
N MET A 1 23.65 1.02 22.23
CA MET A 1 22.69 1.50 21.22
C MET A 1 21.70 0.41 20.81
N ILE A 2 22.12 -0.78 20.49
CA ILE A 2 21.29 -1.93 20.05
C ILE A 2 20.19 -2.34 21.05
N ASN A 3 20.45 -2.28 22.36
CA ASN A 3 19.45 -2.62 23.38
C ASN A 3 18.30 -1.60 23.48
N ARG A 4 18.56 -0.33 23.22
CA ARG A 4 17.49 0.69 23.24
C ARG A 4 16.54 0.52 22.06
N ILE A 5 17.06 0.15 20.88
CA ILE A 5 16.24 -0.10 19.67
C ILE A 5 15.35 -1.34 19.88
N LYS A 6 15.89 -2.41 20.48
CA LYS A 6 15.09 -3.63 20.81
C LYS A 6 13.98 -3.30 21.80
N ILE A 7 14.23 -2.49 22.82
CA ILE A 7 13.24 -2.07 23.82
C ILE A 7 12.15 -1.22 23.16
N THR A 8 12.52 -0.30 22.28
CA THR A 8 11.55 0.55 21.55
C THR A 8 10.65 -0.28 20.63
N ILE A 9 11.19 -1.28 19.94
CA ILE A 9 10.42 -2.19 19.08
C ILE A 9 9.46 -3.05 19.92
N VAL A 10 9.92 -3.57 21.07
CA VAL A 10 9.07 -4.36 21.99
C VAL A 10 7.97 -3.49 22.59
N LEU A 11 8.27 -2.25 22.98
CA LEU A 11 7.26 -1.30 23.47
C LEU A 11 6.25 -0.91 22.39
N LEU A 12 6.68 -0.72 21.15
CA LEU A 12 5.78 -0.46 20.02
C LEU A 12 4.84 -1.65 19.77
N PHE A 13 5.37 -2.88 19.84
CA PHE A 13 4.57 -4.11 19.74
C PHE A 13 3.60 -4.28 20.93
N ALA A 14 4.03 -3.94 22.14
CA ALA A 14 3.19 -4.01 23.34
C ALA A 14 2.04 -2.98 23.32
N VAL A 15 2.27 -1.79 22.79
CA VAL A 15 1.22 -0.76 22.62
C VAL A 15 0.20 -1.18 21.55
N LEU A 16 0.63 -1.85 20.48
CA LEU A 16 -0.25 -2.41 19.45
C LEU A 16 -1.10 -3.57 19.96
N SER A 17 -0.62 -4.34 20.95
CA SER A 17 -1.36 -5.46 21.54
C SER A 17 -2.31 -5.08 22.67
N ALA A 18 -2.22 -3.86 23.23
CA ALA A 18 -3.00 -3.45 24.40
C ALA A 18 -4.43 -2.98 24.12
N SER A 19 -4.87 -2.91 22.86
CA SER A 19 -6.24 -2.47 22.50
C SER A 19 -7.18 -3.63 22.15
N VAL A 20 -7.16 -4.71 22.93
CA VAL A 20 -8.17 -5.77 22.81
C VAL A 20 -9.45 -5.31 23.51
N GLY A 21 -10.17 -4.40 22.87
CA GLY A 21 -11.51 -3.98 23.25
C GLY A 21 -12.53 -5.09 22.96
N LYS A 22 -13.46 -5.26 23.88
CA LYS A 22 -14.52 -6.28 23.99
C LYS A 22 -15.17 -6.67 22.67
N ALA A 23 -15.32 -7.99 22.50
CA ALA A 23 -15.84 -8.68 21.34
C ALA A 23 -17.21 -8.17 20.89
N GLN A 24 -17.28 -7.76 19.68
CA GLN A 24 -18.50 -7.46 18.93
C GLN A 24 -18.66 -8.52 17.84
N GLU A 25 -19.86 -8.83 17.40
CA GLU A 25 -20.14 -9.81 16.33
C GLU A 25 -19.68 -9.30 14.95
N ASP A 26 -18.41 -9.04 14.82
CA ASP A 26 -17.79 -8.63 13.57
C ASP A 26 -16.94 -9.79 13.03
N TYR A 27 -16.73 -9.80 11.73
CA TYR A 27 -15.80 -10.75 11.12
C TYR A 27 -14.37 -10.37 11.47
N ARG A 28 -13.50 -11.39 11.56
CA ARG A 28 -12.09 -11.18 11.92
C ARG A 28 -11.19 -10.98 10.72
N PHE A 29 -11.55 -11.59 9.61
CA PHE A 29 -10.71 -11.67 8.43
C PHE A 29 -11.49 -11.24 7.21
N ASP A 30 -10.79 -10.66 6.26
CA ASP A 30 -11.27 -10.21 4.98
C ASP A 30 -10.25 -10.63 3.91
N ILE A 31 -10.72 -11.26 2.84
CA ILE A 31 -9.91 -11.66 1.70
C ILE A 31 -10.52 -11.11 0.43
N GLY A 32 -9.70 -10.65 -0.47
CA GLY A 32 -10.20 -10.07 -1.71
C GLY A 32 -9.14 -9.89 -2.76
N GLY A 33 -9.56 -9.24 -3.82
CA GLY A 33 -8.69 -8.86 -4.91
C GLY A 33 -9.20 -7.62 -5.61
N GLY A 34 -8.36 -7.06 -6.44
CA GLY A 34 -8.67 -5.85 -7.17
C GLY A 34 -7.82 -5.67 -8.41
N ILE A 35 -8.16 -4.63 -9.13
CA ILE A 35 -7.42 -4.16 -10.29
C ILE A 35 -7.20 -2.65 -10.13
N GLY A 36 -6.11 -2.17 -10.69
CA GLY A 36 -5.72 -0.80 -10.52
C GLY A 36 -4.89 -0.24 -11.66
N MET A 37 -4.50 0.99 -11.44
CA MET A 37 -3.58 1.73 -12.29
C MET A 37 -2.37 2.15 -11.48
N THR A 38 -1.22 2.11 -12.11
CA THR A 38 0.03 2.54 -11.52
C THR A 38 0.53 3.82 -12.15
N GLY A 39 1.20 4.64 -11.36
CA GLY A 39 1.87 5.84 -11.81
C GLY A 39 3.30 5.88 -11.27
N TYR A 40 4.22 6.46 -12.02
CA TYR A 40 5.62 6.58 -11.68
C TYR A 40 6.05 8.04 -11.57
N LEU A 41 6.84 8.37 -10.55
CA LEU A 41 7.54 9.65 -10.36
C LEU A 41 9.00 9.37 -9.99
N GLY A 42 9.89 9.77 -10.86
CA GLY A 42 11.34 9.62 -10.71
C GLY A 42 12.05 10.34 -11.84
N ASP A 43 13.28 9.96 -12.13
CA ASP A 43 14.13 10.66 -13.10
C ASP A 43 13.55 10.72 -14.52
N ALA A 44 12.82 9.69 -14.94
CA ALA A 44 12.14 9.66 -16.24
C ALA A 44 10.77 10.34 -16.26
N ASN A 45 10.26 10.80 -15.12
CA ASN A 45 8.96 11.49 -15.02
C ASN A 45 8.85 12.32 -13.76
N THR A 46 9.23 13.58 -13.81
CA THR A 46 9.27 14.47 -12.63
C THR A 46 7.99 15.29 -12.42
N ALA A 47 7.13 15.43 -13.44
CA ALA A 47 6.05 16.41 -13.42
C ALA A 47 4.63 15.80 -13.40
N ASN A 48 4.43 14.61 -13.92
CA ASN A 48 3.07 14.07 -14.07
C ASN A 48 3.04 12.56 -13.75
N LEU A 49 2.53 12.22 -12.57
CA LEU A 49 2.36 10.85 -12.08
C LEU A 49 1.68 9.91 -13.11
N TRP A 50 0.78 10.44 -13.91
CA TRP A 50 -0.05 9.70 -14.87
C TRP A 50 0.36 9.92 -16.33
N SER A 51 1.60 10.33 -16.60
CA SER A 51 2.06 10.55 -17.97
C SER A 51 2.10 9.27 -18.81
N ARG A 52 2.38 8.14 -18.17
CA ARG A 52 2.36 6.79 -18.75
C ARG A 52 1.85 5.80 -17.69
N PRO A 53 0.53 5.70 -17.49
CA PRO A 53 -0.04 4.80 -16.51
C PRO A 53 0.21 3.35 -16.90
N GLY A 54 0.56 2.53 -15.90
CA GLY A 54 0.55 1.08 -15.99
C GLY A 54 -0.72 0.50 -15.38
N PHE A 55 -0.82 -0.81 -15.39
CA PHE A 55 -1.91 -1.56 -14.74
C PHE A 55 -1.35 -2.47 -13.68
N ASP A 56 -2.16 -2.73 -12.66
CA ASP A 56 -1.86 -3.68 -11.60
C ASP A 56 -3.07 -4.52 -11.23
N ALA A 57 -2.78 -5.68 -10.67
CA ALA A 57 -3.73 -6.53 -9.97
C ALA A 57 -3.27 -6.71 -8.53
N GLU A 58 -4.23 -6.73 -7.63
CA GLU A 58 -4.01 -6.84 -6.18
C GLU A 58 -4.74 -8.07 -5.64
N LEU A 59 -4.05 -8.81 -4.76
CA LEU A 59 -4.67 -9.73 -3.82
C LEU A 59 -4.47 -9.16 -2.41
N LEU A 60 -5.51 -9.20 -1.59
CA LEU A 60 -5.44 -8.70 -0.24
C LEU A 60 -5.97 -9.71 0.78
N PHE A 61 -5.33 -9.72 1.92
CA PHE A 61 -5.80 -10.38 3.13
C PHE A 61 -5.76 -9.36 4.26
N ARG A 62 -6.87 -9.21 4.99
CA ARG A 62 -6.97 -8.22 6.05
C ARG A 62 -7.41 -8.89 7.36
N TYR A 63 -6.69 -8.60 8.42
CA TYR A 63 -7.08 -8.88 9.78
C TYR A 63 -7.74 -7.64 10.38
N LEU A 64 -8.92 -7.80 10.96
CA LEU A 64 -9.75 -6.74 11.51
C LEU A 64 -9.79 -6.86 13.04
N PRO A 65 -8.86 -6.25 13.79
CA PRO A 65 -8.89 -6.31 15.26
C PRO A 65 -10.14 -5.63 15.84
N ASN A 66 -10.63 -4.57 15.21
CA ASN A 66 -11.85 -3.87 15.58
C ASN A 66 -12.40 -3.06 14.35
N PRO A 67 -13.59 -2.40 14.44
CA PRO A 67 -14.16 -1.67 13.32
C PRO A 67 -13.33 -0.47 12.82
N ARG A 68 -12.35 0.00 13.61
CA ARG A 68 -11.50 1.14 13.25
C ARG A 68 -10.13 0.76 12.72
N TRP A 69 -9.62 -0.39 13.10
CA TRP A 69 -8.28 -0.80 12.72
C TRP A 69 -8.30 -2.04 11.83
N GLY A 70 -7.47 -2.04 10.83
CA GLY A 70 -7.18 -3.19 9.98
C GLY A 70 -5.69 -3.37 9.80
N ILE A 71 -5.25 -4.60 9.72
CA ILE A 71 -3.90 -4.96 9.28
C ILE A 71 -4.07 -5.67 7.95
N LYS A 72 -3.55 -5.08 6.89
CA LYS A 72 -3.73 -5.56 5.51
C LYS A 72 -2.39 -6.02 4.94
N THR A 73 -2.33 -7.31 4.62
CA THR A 73 -1.29 -7.86 3.76
C THR A 73 -1.79 -7.78 2.32
N ASN A 74 -1.01 -7.20 1.43
CA ASN A 74 -1.32 -7.12 0.02
C ASN A 74 -0.21 -7.68 -0.85
N PHE A 75 -0.60 -8.25 -1.96
CA PHE A 75 0.30 -8.70 -3.02
C PHE A 75 -0.13 -8.05 -4.33
N TYR A 76 0.76 -7.26 -4.91
CA TYR A 76 0.56 -6.62 -6.20
C TYR A 76 1.42 -7.27 -7.27
N VAL A 77 0.86 -7.35 -8.46
CA VAL A 77 1.59 -7.61 -9.70
C VAL A 77 1.15 -6.59 -10.74
N GLY A 78 2.10 -5.94 -11.40
CA GLY A 78 1.75 -4.90 -12.34
C GLY A 78 2.92 -4.40 -13.17
N SER A 79 2.65 -3.33 -13.90
CA SER A 79 3.62 -2.65 -14.75
C SER A 79 3.77 -1.18 -14.33
N LEU A 80 4.98 -0.66 -14.42
CA LEU A 80 5.30 0.74 -14.27
C LEU A 80 5.89 1.24 -15.57
N GLY A 81 5.58 2.46 -15.97
CA GLY A 81 6.14 3.07 -17.17
C GLY A 81 6.52 4.52 -16.97
N GLY A 82 7.57 4.95 -17.65
CA GLY A 82 7.99 6.35 -17.76
C GLY A 82 8.37 6.72 -19.18
N ASP A 83 8.20 7.99 -19.53
CA ASP A 83 8.54 8.56 -20.84
C ASP A 83 9.07 9.98 -20.64
N SER A 84 10.38 10.15 -20.76
CA SER A 84 11.04 11.44 -20.60
C SER A 84 10.77 12.41 -21.76
N ALA A 85 10.25 11.94 -22.90
CA ALA A 85 9.87 12.82 -24.01
C ALA A 85 8.73 13.80 -23.66
N LYS A 86 7.97 13.50 -22.61
CA LYS A 86 6.87 14.34 -22.10
C LYS A 86 7.29 15.29 -20.98
N MET A 87 8.58 15.31 -20.63
CA MET A 87 9.12 16.22 -19.60
C MET A 87 9.43 17.60 -20.16
N THR A 88 9.31 18.63 -19.33
CA THR A 88 9.73 20.00 -19.65
C THR A 88 11.25 20.19 -19.58
N ASN A 89 11.95 19.37 -18.80
CA ASN A 89 13.42 19.37 -18.70
C ASN A 89 14.00 18.29 -19.60
N VAL A 90 14.81 18.69 -20.55
CA VAL A 90 15.46 17.79 -21.52
C VAL A 90 16.77 17.30 -20.92
N PHE A 91 17.01 15.99 -21.01
CA PHE A 91 18.33 15.41 -20.67
C PHE A 91 19.43 16.04 -21.55
N PRO A 92 20.70 16.06 -21.08
CA PRO A 92 21.82 16.46 -21.92
C PRO A 92 21.78 15.69 -23.25
N ASP A 93 22.08 16.39 -24.35
CA ASP A 93 22.04 15.90 -25.74
C ASP A 93 20.64 15.59 -26.30
N GLY A 94 19.54 16.05 -25.65
CA GLY A 94 18.18 15.84 -26.16
C GLY A 94 17.74 14.37 -26.17
N LYS A 95 18.40 13.49 -25.41
CA LYS A 95 18.06 12.06 -25.33
C LYS A 95 16.71 11.86 -24.64
N THR A 96 15.91 10.97 -25.18
CA THR A 96 14.64 10.56 -24.58
C THR A 96 14.72 9.11 -24.13
N PHE A 97 14.23 8.83 -22.94
CA PHE A 97 14.23 7.49 -22.35
C PHE A 97 12.78 7.03 -22.14
N LYS A 98 12.53 5.79 -22.57
CA LYS A 98 11.26 5.10 -22.32
C LYS A 98 11.56 3.80 -21.64
N PHE A 99 10.86 3.54 -20.52
CA PHE A 99 10.96 2.25 -19.86
C PHE A 99 9.58 1.66 -19.57
N SER A 100 9.56 0.35 -19.45
CA SER A 100 8.44 -0.42 -18.94
C SER A 100 8.99 -1.50 -18.02
N THR A 101 8.57 -1.46 -16.77
CA THR A 101 9.04 -2.35 -15.71
C THR A 101 7.86 -3.18 -15.24
N THR A 102 8.05 -4.50 -15.15
CA THR A 102 7.11 -5.36 -14.40
C THR A 102 7.55 -5.43 -12.96
N PHE A 103 6.61 -5.26 -12.04
CA PHE A 103 6.90 -5.33 -10.61
C PHE A 103 5.98 -6.32 -9.89
N PHE A 104 6.52 -6.85 -8.81
CA PHE A 104 5.83 -7.63 -7.79
C PHE A 104 6.06 -6.96 -6.46
N GLU A 105 5.03 -6.87 -5.64
CA GLU A 105 5.14 -6.24 -4.32
C GLU A 105 4.39 -7.05 -3.29
N LEU A 106 5.04 -7.24 -2.15
CA LEU A 106 4.42 -7.73 -0.93
C LEU A 106 4.47 -6.62 0.10
N GLY A 107 3.31 -6.20 0.58
CA GLY A 107 3.18 -5.12 1.56
C GLY A 107 2.37 -5.51 2.77
N GLU A 108 2.68 -4.88 3.89
CA GLU A 108 1.94 -4.97 5.14
C GLU A 108 1.57 -3.55 5.55
N LEU A 109 0.26 -3.27 5.64
CA LEU A 109 -0.29 -1.96 5.96
C LEU A 109 -1.15 -2.01 7.20
N VAL A 110 -1.07 -0.97 7.99
CA VAL A 110 -2.01 -0.66 9.05
C VAL A 110 -3.00 0.37 8.50
N GLU A 111 -4.28 0.07 8.60
CA GLU A 111 -5.39 0.91 8.16
C GLU A 111 -6.13 1.47 9.37
N PHE A 112 -6.44 2.76 9.33
CA PHE A 112 -7.28 3.42 10.31
C PHE A 112 -8.54 3.96 9.66
N ASN A 113 -9.69 3.38 9.98
CA ASN A 113 -11.02 3.81 9.53
C ASN A 113 -11.50 4.99 10.36
N PHE A 114 -11.90 6.09 9.73
CA PHE A 114 -12.41 7.27 10.43
C PHE A 114 -13.78 7.03 11.07
N PHE A 115 -14.56 6.12 10.50
CA PHE A 115 -15.83 5.71 11.06
C PHE A 115 -15.79 4.26 11.53
N ASN A 116 -16.66 3.89 12.46
CA ASN A 116 -16.89 2.51 12.83
C ASN A 116 -17.49 1.78 11.61
N TYR A 117 -16.65 1.03 10.90
CA TYR A 117 -17.03 0.40 9.66
C TYR A 117 -17.78 -0.91 9.89
N GLY A 118 -18.96 -1.03 9.31
CA GLY A 118 -19.76 -2.25 9.41
C GLY A 118 -21.24 -2.07 9.12
N ILE A 119 -21.97 -3.16 9.23
CA ILE A 119 -23.44 -3.22 9.24
C ILE A 119 -23.85 -3.94 10.52
N GLY A 120 -24.74 -3.35 11.31
CA GLY A 120 -25.20 -3.94 12.55
C GLY A 120 -26.29 -3.09 13.21
N GLU A 121 -26.60 -3.40 14.46
CA GLU A 121 -27.62 -2.74 15.24
C GLU A 121 -27.36 -1.24 15.42
N THR A 122 -28.43 -0.45 15.48
CA THR A 122 -28.39 1.02 15.52
C THR A 122 -27.55 1.58 16.66
N TYR A 123 -27.55 0.92 17.84
CA TYR A 123 -26.78 1.36 19.02
C TYR A 123 -25.26 1.26 18.82
N ARG A 124 -24.78 0.55 17.80
CA ARG A 124 -23.36 0.40 17.50
C ARG A 124 -22.76 1.55 16.70
N HIS A 125 -23.59 2.44 16.18
CA HIS A 125 -23.18 3.54 15.32
C HIS A 125 -22.26 3.12 14.15
N LEU A 126 -22.51 1.92 13.59
CA LEU A 126 -21.76 1.42 12.45
C LEU A 126 -22.19 2.15 11.17
N LYS A 127 -21.22 2.42 10.30
CA LYS A 127 -21.44 3.05 9.01
C LYS A 127 -21.02 2.13 7.88
N ARG A 128 -21.85 2.07 6.84
CA ARG A 128 -21.57 1.30 5.62
C ARG A 128 -20.40 1.85 4.80
N ILE A 129 -20.07 3.12 4.99
CA ILE A 129 -18.96 3.78 4.32
C ILE A 129 -17.96 4.26 5.36
N SER A 130 -16.69 4.05 5.12
CA SER A 130 -15.61 4.63 5.91
C SER A 130 -14.44 4.99 5.04
N PRO A 131 -14.04 6.27 4.99
CA PRO A 131 -12.72 6.63 4.55
C PRO A 131 -11.70 6.12 5.56
N TYR A 132 -10.48 5.85 5.09
CA TYR A 132 -9.37 5.41 5.93
C TYR A 132 -8.05 5.97 5.42
N ILE A 133 -7.08 5.99 6.32
CA ILE A 133 -5.67 6.20 6.00
C ILE A 133 -4.94 4.87 6.18
N ALA A 134 -3.90 4.67 5.38
CA ALA A 134 -3.06 3.49 5.44
C ALA A 134 -1.60 3.87 5.41
N ALA A 135 -0.80 3.16 6.20
CA ALA A 135 0.65 3.29 6.22
C ALA A 135 1.26 1.92 6.49
N GLY A 136 2.45 1.67 5.95
CA GLY A 136 3.07 0.37 6.13
C GLY A 136 4.49 0.25 5.64
N LEU A 137 4.88 -1.00 5.44
CA LEU A 137 6.17 -1.38 4.86
C LEU A 137 5.93 -2.43 3.78
N GLY A 138 6.75 -2.42 2.75
CA GLY A 138 6.67 -3.42 1.69
C GLY A 138 8.03 -3.73 1.08
N VAL A 139 8.03 -4.75 0.27
CA VAL A 139 9.15 -5.14 -0.59
C VAL A 139 8.65 -5.15 -2.02
N THR A 140 9.28 -4.36 -2.87
CA THR A 140 9.02 -4.34 -4.31
C THR A 140 10.17 -5.02 -5.02
N ALA A 141 9.86 -6.02 -5.82
CA ALA A 141 10.78 -6.64 -6.77
C ALA A 141 10.37 -6.25 -8.19
N TRP A 142 11.33 -5.98 -9.04
CA TRP A 142 11.07 -5.56 -10.43
C TRP A 142 12.02 -6.22 -11.43
N SER A 143 11.60 -6.23 -12.68
CA SER A 143 12.41 -6.69 -13.80
C SER A 143 12.40 -5.66 -14.92
N VAL A 144 13.58 -5.14 -15.24
CA VAL A 144 13.84 -4.17 -16.32
C VAL A 144 14.95 -4.69 -17.21
N GLY A 145 14.70 -4.81 -18.51
CA GLY A 145 15.74 -5.23 -19.49
C GLY A 145 16.41 -6.56 -19.14
N GLY A 146 15.70 -7.50 -18.49
CA GLY A 146 16.23 -8.79 -18.06
C GLY A 146 17.06 -8.74 -16.77
N LYS A 147 17.17 -7.59 -16.12
CA LYS A 147 17.80 -7.45 -14.80
C LYS A 147 16.75 -7.42 -13.72
N PHE A 148 16.97 -8.16 -12.64
CA PHE A 148 16.12 -8.17 -11.47
C PHE A 148 16.67 -7.25 -10.39
N GLY A 149 15.76 -6.55 -9.71
CA GLY A 149 16.06 -5.76 -8.54
C GLY A 149 14.98 -5.95 -7.48
N ALA A 150 15.32 -5.65 -6.23
CA ALA A 150 14.37 -5.60 -5.14
C ALA A 150 14.76 -4.50 -4.16
N ALA A 151 13.75 -3.84 -3.57
CA ALA A 151 13.96 -2.83 -2.55
C ALA A 151 12.80 -2.80 -1.57
N LEU A 152 13.10 -2.31 -0.37
CA LEU A 152 12.07 -1.93 0.58
C LEU A 152 11.33 -0.70 0.09
N ASN A 153 10.04 -0.61 0.42
CA ASN A 153 9.23 0.58 0.20
C ASN A 153 8.43 0.95 1.46
N ILE A 154 8.01 2.21 1.51
CA ILE A 154 7.07 2.72 2.51
C ILE A 154 5.82 3.17 1.77
N PRO A 155 4.73 2.40 1.79
CA PRO A 155 3.44 2.80 1.29
C PRO A 155 2.76 3.74 2.30
N LEU A 156 2.18 4.83 1.77
CA LEU A 156 1.35 5.77 2.51
C LEU A 156 0.16 6.13 1.61
N GLY A 157 -1.03 6.17 2.16
CA GLY A 157 -2.16 6.56 1.34
C GLY A 157 -3.49 6.64 2.05
N VAL A 158 -4.50 6.79 1.23
CA VAL A 158 -5.88 6.97 1.63
C VAL A 158 -6.79 6.04 0.84
N GLY A 159 -7.91 5.70 1.42
CA GLY A 159 -8.91 4.90 0.74
C GLY A 159 -10.30 5.09 1.32
N GLY A 160 -11.23 4.42 0.70
CA GLY A 160 -12.61 4.35 1.16
C GLY A 160 -13.13 2.92 1.00
N LYS A 161 -13.91 2.49 1.97
CA LYS A 161 -14.59 1.19 1.97
C LYS A 161 -16.08 1.39 1.97
N TYR A 162 -16.78 0.61 1.18
CA TYR A 162 -18.23 0.57 1.15
C TYR A 162 -18.72 -0.86 1.34
N LYS A 163 -19.60 -1.06 2.32
CA LYS A 163 -20.21 -2.35 2.63
C LYS A 163 -21.35 -2.63 1.70
N LEU A 164 -21.15 -3.50 0.72
CA LEU A 164 -22.18 -3.93 -0.24
C LEU A 164 -23.26 -4.78 0.47
N SER A 165 -22.80 -5.72 1.29
CA SER A 165 -23.65 -6.58 2.12
C SER A 165 -22.92 -6.89 3.43
N GLU A 166 -23.50 -7.77 4.28
CA GLU A 166 -22.87 -8.13 5.56
C GLU A 166 -21.42 -8.61 5.46
N ARG A 167 -21.07 -9.26 4.34
CA ARG A 167 -19.75 -9.86 4.14
C ARG A 167 -18.97 -9.28 2.96
N TRP A 168 -19.62 -8.58 2.04
CA TRP A 168 -18.98 -8.07 0.85
C TRP A 168 -18.63 -6.60 0.99
N ASN A 169 -17.40 -6.28 0.66
CA ASN A 169 -16.88 -4.93 0.67
C ASN A 169 -16.41 -4.52 -0.71
N LEU A 170 -16.67 -3.28 -1.07
CA LEU A 170 -16.04 -2.59 -2.18
C LEU A 170 -15.02 -1.60 -1.60
N GLY A 171 -13.82 -1.61 -2.11
CA GLY A 171 -12.74 -0.71 -1.70
C GLY A 171 -12.26 0.14 -2.86
N PHE A 172 -11.87 1.37 -2.55
CA PHE A 172 -11.07 2.23 -3.40
C PHE A 172 -9.86 2.69 -2.60
N GLU A 173 -8.67 2.57 -3.15
CA GLU A 173 -7.43 2.92 -2.47
C GLU A 173 -6.47 3.65 -3.40
N PHE A 174 -5.80 4.65 -2.86
CA PHE A 174 -4.70 5.34 -3.49
C PHE A 174 -3.50 5.32 -2.56
N LEU A 175 -2.42 4.68 -2.97
CA LEU A 175 -1.16 4.62 -2.24
C LEU A 175 -0.05 5.30 -3.02
N MET A 176 0.71 6.12 -2.32
CA MET A 176 2.03 6.59 -2.74
C MET A 176 3.09 5.76 -2.03
N LYS A 177 4.04 5.24 -2.78
CA LYS A 177 5.05 4.30 -2.30
C LYS A 177 6.43 4.87 -2.58
N LYS A 178 7.19 5.10 -1.52
CA LYS A 178 8.58 5.52 -1.61
C LYS A 178 9.48 4.30 -1.55
N THR A 179 10.26 4.04 -2.61
CA THR A 179 11.25 2.96 -2.62
C THR A 179 12.59 3.45 -2.07
N PHE A 180 13.35 2.53 -1.48
CA PHE A 180 14.73 2.80 -1.08
C PHE A 180 15.75 2.40 -2.17
N SER A 181 15.33 2.49 -3.43
CA SER A 181 16.15 2.22 -4.60
C SER A 181 15.90 3.25 -5.69
N ASP A 182 16.92 3.54 -6.45
CA ASP A 182 16.98 4.44 -7.59
C ASP A 182 17.18 3.64 -8.89
N LYS A 183 16.62 2.44 -8.98
CA LYS A 183 16.84 1.52 -10.10
C LYS A 183 15.54 0.94 -10.65
N LEU A 184 14.40 1.48 -10.24
CA LEU A 184 13.09 1.03 -10.69
C LEU A 184 12.90 1.31 -12.19
N ASP A 185 13.47 2.39 -12.67
CA ASP A 185 13.43 2.88 -14.05
C ASP A 185 14.57 2.33 -14.93
N GLY A 186 15.49 1.54 -14.35
CA GLY A 186 16.61 0.90 -15.03
C GLY A 186 17.97 1.48 -14.62
N ALA A 187 19.00 0.66 -14.80
CA ALA A 187 20.37 1.03 -14.42
C ALA A 187 20.96 2.19 -15.24
N GLU A 188 20.38 2.52 -16.38
CA GLU A 188 20.83 3.62 -17.26
C GLU A 188 20.33 4.99 -16.78
N LEU A 189 19.27 5.02 -15.98
CA LEU A 189 18.68 6.22 -15.42
C LEU A 189 19.05 6.42 -13.94
N ALA A 190 19.70 5.48 -13.31
CA ALA A 190 20.06 5.52 -11.88
C ALA A 190 21.05 6.66 -11.50
N ASP A 191 21.76 7.24 -12.47
CA ASP A 191 22.62 8.43 -12.25
C ASP A 191 22.91 9.13 -13.59
N PRO A 192 21.89 9.73 -14.25
CA PRO A 192 22.06 10.32 -15.60
C PRO A 192 23.00 11.55 -15.60
N LEU A 193 23.26 12.16 -14.45
CA LEU A 193 24.08 13.37 -14.31
C LEU A 193 25.37 13.15 -13.52
N GLY A 194 25.64 11.93 -13.03
CA GLY A 194 26.83 11.62 -12.23
C GLY A 194 26.88 12.32 -10.87
N ILE A 195 25.73 12.77 -10.36
CA ILE A 195 25.61 13.50 -9.10
C ILE A 195 25.20 12.52 -8.00
N LYS A 196 26.17 12.02 -7.25
CA LYS A 196 25.90 11.19 -6.09
C LYS A 196 25.09 11.99 -5.06
N SER A 197 23.81 11.68 -4.94
CA SER A 197 22.95 12.25 -3.93
C SER A 197 22.83 11.36 -2.70
N SER A 198 22.40 11.95 -1.58
CA SER A 198 22.21 11.28 -0.29
C SER A 198 21.14 10.19 -0.41
N PHE A 199 21.29 9.10 0.35
CA PHE A 199 20.40 7.93 0.47
C PHE A 199 18.88 8.22 0.53
N MET A 200 18.46 9.44 0.84
CA MET A 200 17.05 9.83 0.92
C MET A 200 16.60 10.79 -0.18
N LYS A 201 17.47 11.32 -1.02
CA LYS A 201 17.14 12.40 -1.96
C LYS A 201 16.78 11.97 -3.37
N ASN A 202 17.36 10.86 -3.85
CA ASN A 202 17.16 10.33 -5.21
C ASN A 202 16.53 8.94 -5.14
N THR A 203 15.33 8.82 -4.61
CA THR A 203 14.63 7.54 -4.55
C THR A 203 13.34 7.62 -5.33
N ASP A 204 13.07 6.59 -6.10
CA ASP A 204 11.88 6.48 -6.93
C ASP A 204 10.60 6.46 -6.10
N TRP A 205 9.60 7.15 -6.60
CA TRP A 205 8.24 7.09 -6.10
C TRP A 205 7.33 6.46 -7.13
N TYR A 206 6.41 5.67 -6.70
CA TYR A 206 5.33 5.19 -7.54
C TYR A 206 4.02 5.19 -6.77
N SER A 207 2.93 5.18 -7.49
CA SER A 207 1.60 5.11 -6.91
C SER A 207 0.84 3.93 -7.47
N THR A 208 -0.10 3.44 -6.66
CA THR A 208 -1.14 2.52 -7.10
C THR A 208 -2.49 3.12 -6.77
N MET A 209 -3.43 3.01 -7.68
CA MET A 209 -4.82 3.40 -7.48
C MET A 209 -5.69 2.21 -7.86
N SER A 210 -6.30 1.56 -6.88
CA SER A 210 -7.00 0.29 -7.07
C SER A 210 -8.45 0.33 -6.62
N VAL A 211 -9.26 -0.49 -7.28
CA VAL A 211 -10.61 -0.84 -6.87
C VAL A 211 -10.60 -2.32 -6.49
N THR A 212 -11.08 -2.63 -5.30
CA THR A 212 -11.04 -3.96 -4.72
C THR A 212 -12.42 -4.45 -4.34
N ILE A 213 -12.64 -5.75 -4.44
CA ILE A 213 -13.77 -6.43 -3.85
C ILE A 213 -13.27 -7.47 -2.86
N SER A 214 -13.86 -7.52 -1.68
CA SER A 214 -13.40 -8.43 -0.64
C SER A 214 -14.55 -9.04 0.15
N TYR A 215 -14.26 -10.18 0.76
CA TYR A 215 -15.21 -11.01 1.49
C TYR A 215 -14.75 -11.25 2.90
N GLU A 216 -15.57 -10.86 3.88
CA GLU A 216 -15.31 -11.07 5.29
C GLU A 216 -15.77 -12.45 5.76
N PHE A 217 -14.92 -13.09 6.56
CA PHE A 217 -15.18 -14.43 7.09
C PHE A 217 -14.68 -14.56 8.54
N SER A 218 -14.97 -15.70 9.18
CA SER A 218 -14.65 -15.97 10.60
C SER A 218 -15.36 -15.01 11.55
N LYS A 219 -16.63 -15.28 11.84
CA LYS A 219 -17.42 -14.53 12.86
C LYS A 219 -16.70 -14.55 14.20
N ARG A 220 -16.67 -13.41 14.86
CA ARG A 220 -16.30 -13.32 16.27
C ARG A 220 -17.46 -13.87 17.10
N CYS A 221 -17.15 -14.76 18.01
CA CYS A 221 -18.14 -15.28 18.93
C CYS A 221 -18.44 -14.24 20.01
N ALA A 222 -19.64 -13.67 20.00
CA ALA A 222 -20.09 -12.72 21.02
C ALA A 222 -20.26 -13.37 22.40
N ALA A 223 -20.53 -14.69 22.41
CA ALA A 223 -20.89 -15.43 23.63
C ALA A 223 -19.70 -16.10 24.35
N CYS A 224 -18.48 -16.05 23.78
CA CYS A 224 -17.34 -16.80 24.34
C CYS A 224 -16.68 -16.16 25.58
N ASN A 225 -17.20 -15.07 26.12
CA ASN A 225 -16.66 -14.37 27.29
C ASN A 225 -17.53 -14.44 28.56
N TYR A 226 -18.55 -15.28 28.59
CA TYR A 226 -19.21 -15.59 29.84
C TYR A 226 -18.42 -16.72 30.54
N LYS A 227 -17.46 -16.35 31.36
CA LYS A 227 -17.00 -17.16 32.47
C LYS A 227 -17.79 -16.67 33.68
N ASP A 228 -18.71 -17.54 34.16
CA ASP A 228 -19.25 -17.50 35.51
C ASP A 228 -18.13 -17.49 36.56
#